data_6eb967e7904f68655d71f89fee030982
#
_entry.id   6eb967e7904f68655d71f89fee030982
#
_cell.length_a   1.000
_cell.length_b   1.000
_cell.length_c   1.000
_cell.angle_alpha   90.00
_cell.angle_beta   90.00
_cell.angle_gamma   90.00
#
_symmetry.space_group_name_H-M   'P 1'
#
loop_
_entity.id
_entity.type
_entity.pdbx_description
1 polymer ?
#
loop_
_entity_poly.entity_id
_entity_poly.type
_entity_poly.pdbx_seq_one_letter_code
_entity_poly.pdbx_strand_id
1 'polypeptide(L)'
;VTNSPHQAHSGSPDLSGIEGDQVRLLCYRFYRDLADEDLPSHPLDVVEAAAVSMLAAARVRSAEQAIVKAVTPEGMDVDSALQVITDDMPFLVDSVTNALTTEHRAVHLVMHPQLVVRRDESGHLLEILDIDVDDQRPHDAKAESWMWIEI
;
A
#
# COMPACT_ATOMS: atom_id res chain seq x y z
N VAL A 1 23.49 -37.55 7.78
CA VAL A 1 22.54 -36.55 8.28
C VAL A 1 22.69 -35.32 7.40
N THR A 2 21.86 -35.23 6.36
CA THR A 2 21.85 -34.13 5.39
C THR A 2 20.81 -33.11 5.84
N ASN A 3 21.29 -31.97 6.25
CA ASN A 3 20.48 -30.81 6.60
C ASN A 3 20.19 -30.03 5.31
N SER A 4 18.98 -30.10 4.81
CA SER A 4 18.53 -29.30 3.65
C SER A 4 18.22 -27.88 4.13
N PRO A 5 18.69 -26.83 3.45
CA PRO A 5 18.31 -25.48 3.80
C PRO A 5 16.87 -25.22 3.37
N HIS A 6 16.10 -24.63 4.27
CA HIS A 6 14.79 -24.06 4.01
C HIS A 6 14.88 -23.11 2.81
N GLN A 7 14.29 -23.49 1.70
CA GLN A 7 14.00 -22.56 0.63
C GLN A 7 12.88 -21.63 1.11
N ALA A 8 13.27 -20.38 1.35
CA ALA A 8 12.30 -19.30 1.44
C ALA A 8 11.59 -19.21 0.10
N HIS A 9 10.31 -19.54 0.06
CA HIS A 9 9.47 -19.28 -1.09
C HIS A 9 9.31 -17.75 -1.20
N SER A 10 10.10 -17.13 -2.05
CA SER A 10 9.78 -15.84 -2.63
C SER A 10 8.63 -16.07 -3.63
N GLY A 11 7.43 -16.26 -3.11
CA GLY A 11 6.24 -16.29 -3.94
C GLY A 11 5.99 -14.89 -4.47
N SER A 12 6.08 -14.72 -5.79
CA SER A 12 5.55 -13.50 -6.43
C SER A 12 4.12 -13.29 -5.96
N PRO A 13 3.70 -12.05 -5.65
CA PRO A 13 2.34 -11.80 -5.21
C PRO A 13 1.33 -12.31 -6.25
N ASP A 14 0.28 -12.97 -5.79
CA ASP A 14 -0.79 -13.41 -6.67
C ASP A 14 -1.55 -12.20 -7.22
N LEU A 15 -1.28 -11.86 -8.47
CA LEU A 15 -1.86 -10.74 -9.20
C LEU A 15 -3.11 -11.15 -10.01
N SER A 16 -3.60 -12.38 -9.85
CA SER A 16 -4.81 -12.80 -10.55
C SER A 16 -5.98 -11.88 -10.18
N GLY A 17 -6.58 -11.26 -11.18
CA GLY A 17 -7.69 -10.32 -11.04
C GLY A 17 -7.28 -8.86 -10.78
N ILE A 18 -5.99 -8.52 -10.76
CA ILE A 18 -5.53 -7.13 -10.74
C ILE A 18 -5.28 -6.69 -12.18
N GLU A 19 -6.07 -5.74 -12.66
CA GLU A 19 -5.91 -5.17 -13.99
C GLU A 19 -4.76 -4.16 -14.01
N GLY A 20 -4.03 -4.09 -15.12
CA GLY A 20 -2.91 -3.16 -15.31
C GLY A 20 -3.29 -1.69 -15.12
N ASP A 21 -4.54 -1.34 -15.41
CA ASP A 21 -5.08 0.01 -15.19
C ASP A 21 -5.14 0.39 -13.71
N GLN A 22 -5.42 -0.57 -12.83
CA GLN A 22 -5.43 -0.36 -11.36
C GLN A 22 -4.02 -0.13 -10.83
N VAL A 23 -3.03 -0.85 -11.34
CA VAL A 23 -1.61 -0.62 -11.00
C VAL A 23 -1.20 0.79 -11.41
N ARG A 24 -1.52 1.21 -12.63
CA ARG A 24 -1.19 2.56 -13.13
C ARG A 24 -1.86 3.66 -12.31
N LEU A 25 -3.13 3.49 -11.98
CA LEU A 25 -3.86 4.43 -11.15
C LEU A 25 -3.20 4.58 -9.78
N LEU A 26 -2.87 3.47 -9.12
CA LEU A 26 -2.22 3.51 -7.82
C LEU A 26 -0.80 4.09 -7.90
N CYS A 27 -0.03 3.78 -8.94
CA CYS A 27 1.27 4.43 -9.19
C CYS A 27 1.13 5.95 -9.28
N TYR A 28 0.16 6.42 -10.06
CA TYR A 28 -0.11 7.86 -10.19
C TYR A 28 -0.44 8.50 -8.83
N ARG A 29 -1.26 7.83 -8.02
CA ARG A 29 -1.61 8.30 -6.68
C ARG A 29 -0.40 8.32 -5.75
N PHE A 30 0.48 7.35 -5.83
CA PHE A 30 1.74 7.33 -5.08
C PHE A 30 2.66 8.48 -5.49
N TYR A 31 2.82 8.72 -6.80
CA TYR A 31 3.65 9.82 -7.29
C TYR A 31 3.18 11.19 -6.81
N ARG A 32 1.90 11.39 -6.57
CA ARG A 32 1.37 12.65 -6.03
C ARG A 32 1.88 12.95 -4.63
N ASP A 33 2.26 11.93 -3.88
CA ASP A 33 2.74 12.08 -2.50
C ASP A 33 4.27 12.20 -2.42
N LEU A 34 4.99 11.91 -3.52
CA LEU A 34 6.45 12.02 -3.57
C LEU A 34 6.87 13.48 -3.75
N ALA A 35 7.82 13.91 -2.91
CA ALA A 35 8.51 15.17 -3.13
C ALA A 35 9.53 15.03 -4.27
N ASP A 36 9.87 16.15 -4.92
CA ASP A 36 10.82 16.16 -6.04
C ASP A 36 12.19 15.55 -5.67
N GLU A 37 12.59 15.72 -4.42
CA GLU A 37 13.85 15.18 -3.87
C GLU A 37 13.85 13.64 -3.73
N ASP A 38 12.67 13.03 -3.61
CA ASP A 38 12.51 11.59 -3.48
C ASP A 38 12.41 10.87 -4.83
N LEU A 39 12.08 11.59 -5.90
CA LEU A 39 11.90 11.02 -7.24
C LEU A 39 13.12 10.25 -7.76
N PRO A 40 14.38 10.70 -7.56
CA PRO A 40 15.53 9.96 -8.07
C PRO A 40 15.71 8.56 -7.46
N SER A 41 15.30 8.38 -6.20
CA SER A 41 15.38 7.08 -5.51
C SER A 41 14.13 6.22 -5.69
N HIS A 42 13.08 6.77 -6.32
CA HIS A 42 11.81 6.10 -6.56
C HIS A 42 11.43 6.13 -8.05
N PRO A 43 12.22 5.49 -8.94
CA PRO A 43 11.88 5.40 -10.35
C PRO A 43 10.61 4.57 -10.56
N LEU A 44 10.04 4.63 -11.77
CA LEU A 44 8.73 4.06 -12.07
C LEU A 44 8.62 2.57 -11.71
N ASP A 45 9.62 1.79 -12.00
CA ASP A 45 9.65 0.34 -11.71
C ASP A 45 9.60 0.05 -10.21
N VAL A 46 10.24 0.87 -9.39
CA VAL A 46 10.21 0.78 -7.92
C VAL A 46 8.84 1.13 -7.37
N VAL A 47 8.24 2.23 -7.84
CA VAL A 47 6.89 2.64 -7.42
C VAL A 47 5.84 1.66 -7.92
N GLU A 48 6.01 1.10 -9.12
CA GLU A 48 5.14 0.06 -9.65
C GLU A 48 5.20 -1.21 -8.79
N ALA A 49 6.39 -1.63 -8.38
CA ALA A 49 6.54 -2.78 -7.47
C ALA A 49 5.84 -2.54 -6.12
N ALA A 50 5.95 -1.33 -5.56
CA ALA A 50 5.22 -0.95 -4.35
C ALA A 50 3.70 -0.98 -4.57
N ALA A 51 3.21 -0.45 -5.69
CA ALA A 51 1.79 -0.46 -6.03
C ALA A 51 1.24 -1.88 -6.19
N VAL A 52 1.97 -2.75 -6.88
CA VAL A 52 1.61 -4.17 -7.02
C VAL A 52 1.54 -4.86 -5.66
N SER A 53 2.52 -4.63 -4.80
CA SER A 53 2.56 -5.19 -3.45
C SER A 53 1.39 -4.69 -2.60
N MET A 54 1.03 -3.41 -2.70
CA MET A 54 -0.12 -2.84 -2.00
C MET A 54 -1.45 -3.41 -2.48
N LEU A 55 -1.63 -3.54 -3.79
CA LEU A 55 -2.84 -4.16 -4.37
C LEU A 55 -3.01 -5.60 -3.91
N ALA A 56 -1.93 -6.37 -3.88
CA ALA A 56 -1.96 -7.73 -3.37
C ALA A 56 -2.36 -7.79 -1.88
N ALA A 57 -1.83 -6.87 -1.06
CA ALA A 57 -2.19 -6.76 0.35
C ALA A 57 -3.64 -6.32 0.55
N ALA A 58 -4.14 -5.43 -0.30
CA ALA A 58 -5.49 -4.86 -0.23
C ALA A 58 -6.58 -5.78 -0.79
N ARG A 59 -6.23 -6.89 -1.37
CA ARG A 59 -7.12 -7.75 -2.14
C ARG A 59 -8.37 -8.18 -1.37
N VAL A 60 -8.22 -8.52 -0.09
CA VAL A 60 -9.33 -8.85 0.81
C VAL A 60 -9.14 -8.11 2.12
N ARG A 61 -10.09 -7.27 2.48
CA ARG A 61 -10.12 -6.58 3.75
C ARG A 61 -11.52 -6.64 4.34
N SER A 62 -11.67 -7.27 5.49
CA SER A 62 -12.94 -7.28 6.22
C SER A 62 -13.32 -5.87 6.65
N ALA A 63 -14.62 -5.59 6.67
CA ALA A 63 -15.11 -4.30 7.12
C ALA A 63 -14.56 -3.94 8.51
N GLU A 64 -14.22 -2.66 8.69
CA GLU A 64 -13.70 -2.11 9.96
C GLU A 64 -12.36 -2.69 10.45
N GLN A 65 -11.72 -3.57 9.68
CA GLN A 65 -10.40 -4.08 10.02
C GLN A 65 -9.29 -3.36 9.25
N ALA A 66 -8.20 -3.06 9.93
CA ALA A 66 -6.98 -2.58 9.29
C ALA A 66 -6.12 -3.77 8.83
N ILE A 67 -5.48 -3.63 7.68
CA ILE A 67 -4.39 -4.49 7.26
C ILE A 67 -3.09 -3.78 7.59
N VAL A 68 -2.21 -4.45 8.34
CA VAL A 68 -0.87 -3.96 8.66
C VAL A 68 0.11 -5.08 8.34
N LYS A 69 1.04 -4.81 7.43
CA LYS A 69 2.08 -5.75 7.01
C LYS A 69 3.43 -5.08 6.94
N ALA A 70 4.47 -5.76 7.39
CA ALA A 70 5.85 -5.40 7.11
C ALA A 70 6.34 -6.24 5.92
N VAL A 71 6.96 -5.59 4.96
CA VAL A 71 7.53 -6.21 3.76
C VAL A 71 8.96 -5.76 3.56
N THR A 72 9.77 -6.58 2.88
CA THR A 72 11.09 -6.19 2.42
C THR A 72 10.97 -5.84 0.94
N PRO A 73 11.02 -4.55 0.57
CA PRO A 73 10.84 -4.16 -0.82
C PRO A 73 12.08 -4.50 -1.65
N GLU A 74 11.86 -5.10 -2.81
CA GLU A 74 12.95 -5.36 -3.76
C GLU A 74 13.28 -4.09 -4.55
N GLY A 75 14.57 -3.84 -4.75
CA GLY A 75 15.07 -2.73 -5.56
C GLY A 75 15.02 -1.35 -4.89
N MET A 76 14.57 -1.26 -3.66
CA MET A 76 14.61 -0.05 -2.85
C MET A 76 15.80 -0.06 -1.89
N ASP A 77 16.37 1.10 -1.63
CA ASP A 77 17.45 1.28 -0.65
C ASP A 77 16.89 1.49 0.76
N VAL A 78 15.99 0.58 1.17
CA VAL A 78 15.40 0.56 2.50
C VAL A 78 15.30 -0.87 3.00
N ASP A 79 15.46 -1.05 4.30
CA ASP A 79 15.42 -2.38 4.92
C ASP A 79 14.02 -2.97 4.94
N SER A 80 13.02 -2.13 5.18
CA SER A 80 11.64 -2.56 5.31
C SER A 80 10.66 -1.48 4.90
N ALA A 81 9.47 -1.90 4.48
CA ALA A 81 8.33 -1.03 4.32
C ALA A 81 7.14 -1.56 5.10
N LEU A 82 6.38 -0.66 5.67
CA LEU A 82 5.12 -0.96 6.33
C LEU A 82 3.97 -0.64 5.40
N GLN A 83 3.08 -1.59 5.19
CA GLN A 83 1.82 -1.42 4.46
C GLN A 83 0.69 -1.30 5.45
N VAL A 84 -0.08 -0.22 5.37
CA VAL A 84 -1.28 0.00 6.18
C VAL A 84 -2.46 0.31 5.28
N ILE A 85 -3.52 -0.46 5.39
CA ILE A 85 -4.76 -0.29 4.62
C ILE A 85 -5.91 -0.28 5.61
N THR A 86 -6.64 0.82 5.67
CA THR A 86 -7.74 1.02 6.61
C THR A 86 -8.79 1.96 6.02
N ASP A 87 -9.93 2.07 6.68
CA ASP A 87 -10.90 3.11 6.38
C ASP A 87 -10.23 4.49 6.55
N ASP A 88 -10.59 5.43 5.67
CA ASP A 88 -10.06 6.78 5.77
C ASP A 88 -10.60 7.47 7.02
N MET A 89 -9.68 8.04 7.80
CA MET A 89 -9.99 8.79 9.00
C MET A 89 -8.90 9.82 9.31
N PRO A 90 -9.22 10.88 10.06
CA PRO A 90 -8.22 11.89 10.43
C PRO A 90 -7.07 11.31 11.25
N PHE A 91 -5.89 11.95 11.16
CA PHE A 91 -4.71 11.70 12.00
C PHE A 91 -4.05 10.31 11.86
N LEU A 92 -4.36 9.54 10.82
CA LEU A 92 -3.77 8.21 10.61
C LEU A 92 -2.25 8.27 10.45
N VAL A 93 -1.74 9.17 9.61
CA VAL A 93 -0.30 9.32 9.37
C VAL A 93 0.40 9.67 10.67
N ASP A 94 -0.11 10.65 11.40
CA ASP A 94 0.48 11.07 12.68
C ASP A 94 0.48 9.94 13.70
N SER A 95 -0.58 9.17 13.78
CA SER A 95 -0.70 8.04 14.70
C SER A 95 0.31 6.94 14.38
N VAL A 96 0.44 6.57 13.09
CA VAL A 96 1.38 5.53 12.67
C VAL A 96 2.82 5.98 12.81
N THR A 97 3.15 7.20 12.40
CA THR A 97 4.52 7.74 12.51
C THR A 97 4.94 7.93 13.96
N ASN A 98 4.03 8.35 14.83
CA ASN A 98 4.30 8.43 16.28
C ASN A 98 4.56 7.04 16.88
N ALA A 99 3.79 6.03 16.50
CA ALA A 99 4.01 4.66 16.96
C ALA A 99 5.39 4.15 16.51
N LEU A 100 5.78 4.36 15.26
CA LEU A 100 7.09 3.96 14.75
C LEU A 100 8.23 4.69 15.48
N THR A 101 8.09 5.99 15.71
CA THR A 101 9.08 6.79 16.44
C THR A 101 9.22 6.31 17.89
N THR A 102 8.13 5.94 18.55
CA THR A 102 8.15 5.40 19.91
C THR A 102 8.91 4.08 19.95
N GLU A 103 8.81 3.26 18.91
CA GLU A 103 9.56 2.02 18.75
C GLU A 103 10.98 2.22 18.20
N HIS A 104 11.47 3.47 18.18
CA HIS A 104 12.79 3.85 17.65
C HIS A 104 13.03 3.45 16.19
N ARG A 105 11.97 3.46 15.37
CA ARG A 105 12.05 3.27 13.93
C ARG A 105 12.11 4.60 13.22
N ALA A 106 13.15 4.81 12.41
CA ALA A 106 13.23 5.96 11.55
C ALA A 106 12.25 5.79 10.37
N VAL A 107 11.47 6.82 10.10
CA VAL A 107 10.61 6.88 8.92
C VAL A 107 11.35 7.64 7.83
N HIS A 108 11.59 6.99 6.70
CA HIS A 108 12.32 7.56 5.57
C HIS A 108 11.39 8.19 4.54
N LEU A 109 10.25 7.56 4.28
CA LEU A 109 9.25 8.02 3.33
C LEU A 109 7.86 7.56 3.74
N VAL A 110 6.87 8.40 3.46
CA VAL A 110 5.44 8.04 3.57
C VAL A 110 4.75 8.37 2.25
N MET A 111 4.20 7.36 1.60
CA MET A 111 3.22 7.54 0.53
C MET A 111 1.85 7.17 1.10
N HIS A 112 0.91 8.11 1.06
CA HIS A 112 -0.38 7.97 1.72
C HIS A 112 -1.55 8.40 0.82
N PRO A 113 -1.82 7.70 -0.29
CA PRO A 113 -3.00 8.00 -1.07
C PRO A 113 -4.28 7.68 -0.29
N GLN A 114 -5.21 8.61 -0.34
CA GLN A 114 -6.59 8.39 0.03
C GLN A 114 -7.33 7.96 -1.23
N LEU A 115 -7.94 6.79 -1.19
CA LEU A 115 -8.53 6.15 -2.35
C LEU A 115 -10.03 5.93 -2.14
N VAL A 116 -10.79 6.05 -3.21
CA VAL A 116 -12.17 5.61 -3.25
C VAL A 116 -12.21 4.23 -3.88
N VAL A 117 -12.67 3.25 -3.13
CA VAL A 117 -12.65 1.85 -3.55
C VAL A 117 -14.05 1.24 -3.49
N ARG A 118 -14.26 0.21 -4.30
CA ARG A 118 -15.43 -0.63 -4.25
C ARG A 118 -15.02 -2.03 -3.81
N ARG A 119 -15.71 -2.55 -2.79
CA ARG A 119 -15.53 -3.90 -2.28
C ARG A 119 -16.85 -4.65 -2.27
N ASP A 120 -16.79 -5.97 -2.39
CA ASP A 120 -17.97 -6.82 -2.18
C ASP A 120 -18.25 -7.03 -0.68
N GLU A 121 -19.32 -7.75 -0.37
CA GLU A 121 -19.72 -8.03 1.02
C GLU A 121 -18.70 -8.85 1.80
N SER A 122 -17.87 -9.63 1.11
CA SER A 122 -16.79 -10.43 1.70
C SER A 122 -15.48 -9.65 1.86
N GLY A 123 -15.44 -8.39 1.43
CA GLY A 123 -14.26 -7.53 1.51
C GLY A 123 -13.29 -7.64 0.35
N HIS A 124 -13.63 -8.36 -0.72
CA HIS A 124 -12.80 -8.41 -1.93
C HIS A 124 -12.78 -7.06 -2.62
N LEU A 125 -11.58 -6.61 -2.99
CA LEU A 125 -11.40 -5.40 -3.77
C LEU A 125 -11.91 -5.62 -5.20
N LEU A 126 -12.93 -4.86 -5.60
CA LEU A 126 -13.48 -4.91 -6.95
C LEU A 126 -12.79 -3.91 -7.88
N GLU A 127 -12.61 -2.68 -7.43
CA GLU A 127 -11.89 -1.64 -8.16
C GLU A 127 -11.50 -0.46 -7.27
N ILE A 128 -10.49 0.29 -7.72
CA ILE A 128 -10.18 1.63 -7.26
C ILE A 128 -10.79 2.59 -8.28
N LEU A 129 -11.60 3.54 -7.81
CA LEU A 129 -12.21 4.56 -8.64
C LEU A 129 -11.25 5.74 -8.84
N ASP A 130 -11.20 6.27 -10.06
CA ASP A 130 -10.39 7.46 -10.38
C ASP A 130 -11.14 8.76 -10.04
N ILE A 131 -11.47 8.89 -8.77
CA ILE A 131 -12.08 10.09 -8.17
C ILE A 131 -11.37 10.42 -6.87
N ASP A 132 -11.44 11.67 -6.44
CA ASP A 132 -10.91 12.08 -5.16
C ASP A 132 -11.92 11.81 -4.02
N VAL A 133 -11.40 11.65 -2.80
CA VAL A 133 -12.24 11.35 -1.62
C VAL A 133 -13.24 12.45 -1.29
N ASP A 134 -12.96 13.69 -1.71
CA ASP A 134 -13.84 14.84 -1.54
C ASP A 134 -14.91 14.94 -2.63
N ASP A 135 -14.79 14.16 -3.69
CA ASP A 135 -15.77 14.11 -4.78
C ASP A 135 -17.00 13.30 -4.38
N GLN A 136 -18.11 13.56 -5.07
CA GLN A 136 -19.31 12.74 -4.91
C GLN A 136 -19.03 11.32 -5.42
N ARG A 137 -19.27 10.33 -4.57
CA ARG A 137 -18.99 8.93 -4.85
C ARG A 137 -20.25 8.08 -4.91
N PRO A 138 -20.23 6.92 -5.62
CA PRO A 138 -21.31 5.94 -5.60
C PRO A 138 -21.61 5.43 -4.18
N HIS A 139 -22.82 4.99 -3.94
CA HIS A 139 -23.27 4.50 -2.62
C HIS A 139 -22.50 3.24 -2.15
N ASP A 140 -22.04 2.43 -3.08
CA ASP A 140 -21.30 1.19 -2.82
C ASP A 140 -19.77 1.38 -2.74
N ALA A 141 -19.31 2.63 -2.85
CA ALA A 141 -17.92 2.99 -2.74
C ALA A 141 -17.60 3.64 -1.39
N LYS A 142 -16.39 3.43 -0.91
CA LYS A 142 -15.91 4.00 0.35
C LYS A 142 -14.50 4.55 0.22
N ALA A 143 -14.16 5.48 1.12
CA ALA A 143 -12.82 6.02 1.21
C ALA A 143 -11.95 5.12 2.10
N GLU A 144 -10.78 4.77 1.58
CA GLU A 144 -9.74 4.06 2.32
C GLU A 144 -8.44 4.85 2.30
N SER A 145 -7.66 4.75 3.36
CA SER A 145 -6.29 5.22 3.45
C SER A 145 -5.35 4.04 3.23
N TRP A 146 -4.48 4.18 2.23
CA TRP A 146 -3.45 3.20 1.93
C TRP A 146 -2.09 3.85 2.15
N MET A 147 -1.32 3.35 3.10
CA MET A 147 -0.02 3.91 3.45
C MET A 147 1.08 2.91 3.12
N TRP A 148 2.09 3.41 2.42
CA TRP A 148 3.38 2.78 2.25
C TRP A 148 4.40 3.60 3.01
N ILE A 149 5.04 3.01 4.01
CA ILE A 149 5.95 3.72 4.91
C ILE A 149 7.29 2.99 4.90
N GLU A 150 8.32 3.66 4.43
CA GLU A 150 9.69 3.14 4.41
C GLU A 150 10.38 3.41 5.75
N ILE A 151 10.91 2.36 6.32
CA ILE A 151 11.54 2.35 7.64
C ILE A 151 12.88 1.62 7.64
#